data_a317595c15bcf646ff1d0ba2afafd30d
#
_entry.id   a317595c15bcf646ff1d0ba2afafd30d
#
_cell.length_a   1.000
_cell.length_b   1.000
_cell.length_c   1.000
_cell.angle_alpha   90.00
_cell.angle_beta   90.00
_cell.angle_gamma   90.00
#
_symmetry.space_group_name_H-M   'P 1'
#
loop_
_entity.id
_entity.type
_entity.pdbx_description
1 polymer ?
#
loop_
_entity_poly.entity_id
_entity_poly.type
_entity_poly.pdbx_seq_one_letter_code
_entity_poly.pdbx_strand_id
1 'polypeptide(L)'
;MTRRVRLLSSCSILMTALTIFAAGSPAFAQATPRDIDAFAKASLVYIATVRKDGNQSKAAPVWFTTTPDHVLLINTGPTSWKAKRIRRGSPAMVWIGSEDGPAFIGKAEITSDPALENRIITDYPEKYMMARVGLFKPSQEKFDKGTVVVIKITPVRDLPDFTSKPGTTAPSLAPAAPH
;
A
#
# COMPACT_ATOMS: atom_id res chain seq x y z
N MET A 1 -16.72 43.78 -76.18
CA MET A 1 -15.36 43.94 -75.58
C MET A 1 -15.45 43.79 -74.07
N THR A 2 -15.05 42.63 -73.61
CA THR A 2 -15.31 42.16 -72.18
C THR A 2 -13.99 42.05 -71.48
N ARG A 3 -13.80 42.91 -70.44
CA ARG A 3 -12.64 42.81 -69.59
C ARG A 3 -12.97 41.97 -68.30
N ARG A 4 -12.28 40.86 -68.16
CA ARG A 4 -12.31 40.01 -66.97
C ARG A 4 -11.46 40.62 -65.88
N VAL A 5 -12.04 40.82 -64.72
CA VAL A 5 -11.32 41.16 -63.49
C VAL A 5 -11.23 39.86 -62.63
N ARG A 6 -10.02 39.38 -62.37
CA ARG A 6 -9.75 38.27 -61.44
C ARG A 6 -9.59 38.82 -60.04
N LEU A 7 -10.46 38.45 -59.13
CA LEU A 7 -10.29 38.63 -57.70
C LEU A 7 -9.54 37.44 -57.13
N LEU A 8 -8.34 37.67 -56.66
CA LEU A 8 -7.57 36.68 -55.88
C LEU A 8 -8.03 36.80 -54.41
N SER A 9 -8.71 35.75 -53.93
CA SER A 9 -9.09 35.63 -52.53
C SER A 9 -7.99 34.90 -51.81
N SER A 10 -7.22 35.65 -51.01
CA SER A 10 -6.23 35.09 -50.07
C SER A 10 -6.96 34.55 -48.82
N CYS A 11 -7.05 33.23 -48.73
CA CYS A 11 -7.56 32.55 -47.55
C CYS A 11 -6.40 32.29 -46.59
N SER A 12 -6.21 33.21 -45.65
CA SER A 12 -5.27 32.99 -44.51
C SER A 12 -5.87 32.00 -43.54
N ILE A 13 -5.36 30.78 -43.58
CA ILE A 13 -5.69 29.77 -42.60
C ILE A 13 -4.86 30.04 -41.32
N LEU A 14 -5.51 30.60 -40.30
CA LEU A 14 -4.94 30.79 -38.96
C LEU A 14 -4.94 29.42 -38.25
N MET A 15 -3.79 28.76 -38.27
CA MET A 15 -3.59 27.48 -37.58
C MET A 15 -3.36 27.75 -36.09
N THR A 16 -4.43 27.70 -35.28
CA THR A 16 -4.34 27.80 -33.83
C THR A 16 -3.80 26.45 -33.30
N ALA A 17 -2.53 26.45 -32.91
CA ALA A 17 -1.92 25.29 -32.24
C ALA A 17 -2.50 25.18 -30.83
N LEU A 18 -3.41 24.22 -30.64
CA LEU A 18 -3.93 23.84 -29.35
C LEU A 18 -2.86 23.00 -28.62
N THR A 19 -2.06 23.63 -27.80
CA THR A 19 -1.11 22.96 -26.90
C THR A 19 -1.90 22.27 -25.80
N ILE A 20 -2.13 20.96 -25.93
CA ILE A 20 -2.68 20.12 -24.87
C ILE A 20 -1.57 19.96 -23.81
N PHE A 21 -1.67 20.71 -22.74
CA PHE A 21 -0.90 20.45 -21.51
C PHE A 21 -1.44 19.15 -20.92
N ALA A 22 -0.81 18.04 -21.25
CA ALA A 22 -0.99 16.80 -20.52
C ALA A 22 -0.41 17.05 -19.10
N ALA A 23 -1.28 17.40 -18.16
CA ALA A 23 -0.97 17.37 -16.75
C ALA A 23 -0.71 15.89 -16.39
N GLY A 24 0.55 15.48 -16.51
CA GLY A 24 1.00 14.20 -16.01
C GLY A 24 0.71 14.17 -14.50
N SER A 25 -0.25 13.36 -14.09
CA SER A 25 -0.41 13.03 -12.68
C SER A 25 0.96 12.55 -12.17
N PRO A 26 1.48 13.07 -11.05
CA PRO A 26 2.70 12.53 -10.49
C PRO A 26 2.43 11.06 -10.19
N ALA A 27 2.98 10.17 -10.99
CA ALA A 27 3.09 8.77 -10.64
C ALA A 27 3.92 8.77 -9.35
N PHE A 28 3.26 8.58 -8.21
CA PHE A 28 3.96 8.28 -6.98
C PHE A 28 4.77 7.02 -7.27
N ALA A 29 6.06 7.18 -7.45
CA ALA A 29 6.98 6.07 -7.56
C ALA A 29 6.75 5.24 -6.29
N GLN A 30 6.12 4.09 -6.44
CA GLN A 30 5.99 3.13 -5.37
C GLN A 30 7.42 2.72 -5.02
N ALA A 31 7.90 3.15 -3.87
CA ALA A 31 9.18 2.68 -3.36
C ALA A 31 9.04 1.18 -3.20
N THR A 32 9.67 0.44 -4.09
CA THR A 32 9.78 -1.01 -3.96
C THR A 32 10.68 -1.25 -2.75
N PRO A 33 10.23 -1.95 -1.71
CA PRO A 33 11.12 -2.29 -0.60
C PRO A 33 12.38 -2.94 -1.19
N ARG A 34 13.55 -2.42 -0.86
CA ARG A 34 14.84 -2.89 -1.40
C ARG A 34 15.11 -4.36 -1.13
N ASP A 35 14.36 -4.95 -0.22
CA ASP A 35 14.50 -6.34 0.21
C ASP A 35 13.28 -7.20 -0.15
N ILE A 36 12.99 -7.33 -1.44
CA ILE A 36 11.98 -8.30 -1.94
C ILE A 36 12.32 -9.72 -1.46
N ASP A 37 13.60 -10.07 -1.45
CA ASP A 37 14.09 -11.36 -0.94
C ASP A 37 13.82 -11.54 0.56
N ALA A 38 13.78 -10.47 1.33
CA ALA A 38 13.46 -10.54 2.75
C ALA A 38 12.01 -11.00 2.96
N PHE A 39 11.05 -10.58 2.13
CA PHE A 39 9.67 -11.07 2.20
C PHE A 39 9.55 -12.56 1.88
N ALA A 40 10.31 -13.05 0.89
CA ALA A 40 10.27 -14.46 0.52
C ALA A 40 10.80 -15.36 1.65
N LYS A 41 11.77 -14.88 2.41
CA LYS A 41 12.41 -15.62 3.52
C LYS A 41 11.68 -15.46 4.86
N ALA A 42 10.94 -14.37 5.04
CA ALA A 42 10.29 -14.06 6.32
C ALA A 42 9.04 -14.89 6.55
N SER A 43 8.92 -15.45 7.74
CA SER A 43 7.69 -16.09 8.20
C SER A 43 6.70 -15.10 8.81
N LEU A 44 7.17 -13.98 9.32
CA LEU A 44 6.37 -12.96 9.99
C LEU A 44 6.80 -11.57 9.55
N VAL A 45 5.89 -10.61 9.68
CA VAL A 45 6.22 -9.19 9.73
C VAL A 45 5.74 -8.62 11.05
N TYR A 46 6.43 -7.59 11.52
CA TYR A 46 6.04 -6.84 12.71
C TYR A 46 5.42 -5.53 12.30
N ILE A 47 4.23 -5.23 12.81
CA ILE A 47 3.46 -4.06 12.36
C ILE A 47 3.15 -3.16 13.55
N ALA A 48 3.54 -1.89 13.44
CA ALA A 48 3.09 -0.82 14.29
C ALA A 48 2.19 0.15 13.52
N THR A 49 1.34 0.85 14.27
CA THR A 49 0.41 1.88 13.75
C THR A 49 0.50 3.12 14.63
N VAL A 50 0.02 4.25 14.14
CA VAL A 50 0.08 5.52 14.87
C VAL A 50 -1.05 5.61 15.89
N ARG A 51 -0.71 5.94 17.13
CA ARG A 51 -1.64 6.18 18.24
C ARG A 51 -2.23 7.60 18.14
N LYS A 52 -3.18 7.92 19.00
CA LYS A 52 -3.79 9.27 19.04
C LYS A 52 -2.80 10.37 19.41
N ASP A 53 -1.77 10.02 20.17
CA ASP A 53 -0.69 10.91 20.61
C ASP A 53 0.40 11.14 19.54
N GLY A 54 0.21 10.64 18.32
CA GLY A 54 1.19 10.75 17.23
C GLY A 54 2.34 9.73 17.32
N ASN A 55 2.43 8.96 18.39
CA ASN A 55 3.50 8.00 18.59
C ASN A 55 3.13 6.64 17.97
N GLN A 56 4.16 5.86 17.62
CA GLN A 56 3.93 4.49 17.17
C GLN A 56 3.49 3.59 18.33
N SER A 57 2.66 2.63 17.98
CA SER A 57 2.30 1.55 18.90
C SER A 57 3.43 0.54 19.03
N LYS A 58 3.33 -0.37 19.99
CA LYS A 58 4.14 -1.58 19.97
C LYS A 58 3.98 -2.29 18.63
N ALA A 59 5.09 -2.71 18.03
CA ALA A 59 5.10 -3.60 16.88
C ALA A 59 4.57 -4.98 17.29
N ALA A 60 3.74 -5.57 16.49
CA ALA A 60 3.15 -6.88 16.75
C ALA A 60 3.43 -7.83 15.59
N PRO A 61 3.89 -9.06 15.86
CA PRO A 61 4.09 -10.06 14.83
C PRO A 61 2.76 -10.47 14.21
N VAL A 62 2.73 -10.60 12.89
CA VAL A 62 1.55 -11.05 12.14
C VAL A 62 1.96 -11.92 10.95
N TRP A 63 1.09 -12.83 10.60
CA TRP A 63 1.15 -13.55 9.34
C TRP A 63 0.83 -12.61 8.19
N PHE A 64 1.44 -12.88 7.04
CA PHE A 64 1.27 -12.05 5.85
C PHE A 64 1.40 -12.86 4.57
N THR A 65 0.87 -12.31 3.51
CA THR A 65 1.21 -12.65 2.12
C THR A 65 1.45 -11.35 1.35
N THR A 66 1.94 -11.46 0.13
CA THR A 66 2.18 -10.32 -0.76
C THR A 66 1.53 -10.54 -2.11
N THR A 67 1.09 -9.48 -2.75
CA THR A 67 0.72 -9.51 -4.16
C THR A 67 1.97 -9.51 -5.04
N PRO A 68 1.86 -9.82 -6.35
CA PRO A 68 2.98 -9.67 -7.28
C PRO A 68 3.58 -8.25 -7.30
N ASP A 69 2.76 -7.23 -7.04
CA ASP A 69 3.18 -5.83 -6.95
C ASP A 69 3.76 -5.46 -5.57
N HIS A 70 4.13 -6.45 -4.76
CA HIS A 70 4.72 -6.29 -3.43
C HIS A 70 3.82 -5.57 -2.41
N VAL A 71 2.53 -5.52 -2.63
CA VAL A 71 1.58 -5.04 -1.63
C VAL A 71 1.42 -6.10 -0.55
N LEU A 72 1.61 -5.69 0.71
CA LEU A 72 1.50 -6.58 1.85
C LEU A 72 0.04 -6.76 2.25
N LEU A 73 -0.37 -8.00 2.44
CA LEU A 73 -1.71 -8.35 2.91
C LEU A 73 -1.62 -9.07 4.25
N ILE A 74 -2.40 -8.60 5.20
CA ILE A 74 -2.62 -9.27 6.48
C ILE A 74 -4.10 -9.35 6.79
N ASN A 75 -4.49 -10.29 7.63
CA ASN A 75 -5.83 -10.33 8.19
C ASN A 75 -5.83 -10.05 9.69
N THR A 76 -6.94 -9.51 10.19
CA THR A 76 -7.10 -9.21 11.62
C THR A 76 -8.58 -9.09 11.99
N GLY A 77 -8.89 -9.17 13.29
CA GLY A 77 -10.23 -8.86 13.77
C GLY A 77 -10.60 -7.39 13.54
N PRO A 78 -11.85 -7.07 13.16
CA PRO A 78 -12.28 -5.72 12.82
C PRO A 78 -12.23 -4.75 14.02
N THR A 79 -12.24 -5.27 15.24
CA THR A 79 -12.18 -4.49 16.48
C THR A 79 -10.76 -4.35 17.03
N SER A 80 -9.76 -4.96 16.39
CA SER A 80 -8.36 -4.86 16.80
C SER A 80 -7.87 -3.41 16.79
N TRP A 81 -6.89 -3.09 17.64
CA TRP A 81 -6.31 -1.75 17.67
C TRP A 81 -5.68 -1.33 16.34
N LYS A 82 -5.08 -2.28 15.60
CA LYS A 82 -4.58 -2.05 14.23
C LYS A 82 -5.71 -1.56 13.31
N ALA A 83 -6.78 -2.34 13.21
CA ALA A 83 -7.93 -1.99 12.38
C ALA A 83 -8.56 -0.65 12.75
N LYS A 84 -8.73 -0.38 14.06
CA LYS A 84 -9.27 0.90 14.54
C LYS A 84 -8.39 2.09 14.16
N ARG A 85 -7.06 1.94 14.22
CA ARG A 85 -6.13 3.01 13.88
C ARG A 85 -6.06 3.25 12.37
N ILE A 86 -6.03 2.18 11.58
CA ILE A 86 -6.02 2.26 10.13
C ILE A 86 -7.30 2.90 9.59
N ARG A 87 -8.48 2.61 10.17
CA ARG A 87 -9.72 3.31 9.82
C ARG A 87 -9.67 4.82 10.10
N ARG A 88 -8.80 5.28 11.00
CA ARG A 88 -8.56 6.71 11.27
C ARG A 88 -7.45 7.30 10.39
N GLY A 89 -7.00 6.58 9.35
CA GLY A 89 -5.96 7.04 8.44
C GLY A 89 -4.52 6.81 8.92
N SER A 90 -4.33 5.96 9.96
CA SER A 90 -2.97 5.62 10.39
C SER A 90 -2.22 4.88 9.29
N PRO A 91 -0.99 5.29 8.94
CA PRO A 91 -0.08 4.43 8.20
C PRO A 91 0.31 3.20 9.01
N ALA A 92 0.97 2.26 8.36
CA ALA A 92 1.62 1.12 8.98
C ALA A 92 3.13 1.23 8.82
N MET A 93 3.86 1.08 9.92
CA MET A 93 5.28 0.80 9.93
C MET A 93 5.45 -0.71 9.99
N VAL A 94 6.27 -1.25 9.10
CA VAL A 94 6.44 -2.69 8.94
C VAL A 94 7.92 -3.04 9.02
N TRP A 95 8.27 -4.03 9.83
CA TRP A 95 9.60 -4.64 9.90
C TRP A 95 9.49 -6.07 9.41
N ILE A 96 10.41 -6.51 8.56
CA ILE A 96 10.36 -7.82 7.90
C ILE A 96 11.19 -8.82 8.69
N GLY A 97 10.59 -9.93 9.09
CA GLY A 97 11.27 -11.06 9.74
C GLY A 97 11.52 -10.87 11.24
N SER A 98 11.95 -9.70 11.69
CA SER A 98 12.22 -9.37 13.10
C SER A 98 11.92 -7.91 13.40
N GLU A 99 11.89 -7.54 14.68
CA GLU A 99 11.69 -6.13 15.11
C GLU A 99 12.84 -5.19 14.72
N ASP A 100 14.00 -5.75 14.38
CA ASP A 100 15.19 -5.04 13.90
C ASP A 100 15.46 -5.32 12.40
N GLY A 101 14.50 -5.94 11.72
CA GLY A 101 14.61 -6.26 10.29
C GLY A 101 14.45 -5.02 9.39
N PRO A 102 14.63 -5.22 8.07
CA PRO A 102 14.37 -4.16 7.11
C PRO A 102 12.96 -3.58 7.30
N ALA A 103 12.87 -2.25 7.32
CA ALA A 103 11.62 -1.57 7.64
C ALA A 103 11.17 -0.62 6.54
N PHE A 104 9.85 -0.46 6.43
CA PHE A 104 9.23 0.53 5.57
C PHE A 104 7.97 1.11 6.21
N ILE A 105 7.55 2.28 5.74
CA ILE A 105 6.22 2.83 6.00
C ILE A 105 5.35 2.65 4.77
N GLY A 106 4.10 2.21 4.99
CA GLY A 106 3.13 2.00 3.93
C GLY A 106 1.79 2.66 4.21
N LYS A 107 1.10 3.00 3.13
CA LYS A 107 -0.32 3.35 3.19
C LYS A 107 -1.11 2.10 3.53
N ALA A 108 -1.82 2.14 4.65
CA ALA A 108 -2.62 1.02 5.12
C ALA A 108 -4.11 1.32 4.95
N GLU A 109 -4.86 0.37 4.43
CA GLU A 109 -6.30 0.47 4.25
C GLU A 109 -6.98 -0.88 4.55
N ILE A 110 -8.21 -0.80 5.04
CA ILE A 110 -9.05 -2.00 5.20
C ILE A 110 -9.85 -2.16 3.91
N THR A 111 -9.87 -3.37 3.40
CA THR A 111 -10.56 -3.72 2.15
C THR A 111 -11.40 -4.97 2.33
N SER A 112 -12.45 -5.09 1.53
CA SER A 112 -13.28 -6.28 1.36
C SER A 112 -13.23 -6.74 -0.10
N ASP A 113 -12.04 -6.65 -0.71
CA ASP A 113 -11.79 -7.12 -2.08
C ASP A 113 -11.74 -8.65 -2.07
N PRO A 114 -12.69 -9.35 -2.76
CA PRO A 114 -12.74 -10.81 -2.78
C PRO A 114 -11.47 -11.47 -3.34
N ALA A 115 -10.78 -10.81 -4.26
CA ALA A 115 -9.53 -11.34 -4.82
C ALA A 115 -8.41 -11.36 -3.77
N LEU A 116 -8.33 -10.31 -2.93
CA LEU A 116 -7.34 -10.22 -1.86
C LEU A 116 -7.70 -11.15 -0.68
N GLU A 117 -8.99 -11.31 -0.37
CA GLU A 117 -9.46 -12.28 0.61
C GLU A 117 -9.10 -13.71 0.19
N ASN A 118 -9.42 -14.08 -1.06
CA ASN A 118 -9.10 -15.38 -1.62
C ASN A 118 -7.59 -15.65 -1.60
N ARG A 119 -6.78 -14.63 -1.90
CA ARG A 119 -5.32 -14.77 -1.82
C ARG A 119 -4.85 -15.13 -0.41
N ILE A 120 -5.35 -14.48 0.62
CA ILE A 120 -5.04 -14.82 2.02
C ILE A 120 -5.51 -16.25 2.36
N ILE A 121 -6.71 -16.64 1.90
CA ILE A 121 -7.26 -18.00 2.13
C ILE A 121 -6.36 -19.07 1.51
N THR A 122 -5.81 -18.80 0.34
CA THR A 122 -4.95 -19.74 -0.41
C THR A 122 -3.52 -19.74 0.13
N ASP A 123 -2.91 -18.58 0.26
CA ASP A 123 -1.47 -18.47 0.57
C ASP A 123 -1.14 -18.85 2.02
N TYR A 124 -2.04 -18.58 2.98
CA TYR A 124 -1.74 -18.86 4.40
C TYR A 124 -1.55 -20.33 4.71
N PRO A 125 -2.39 -21.28 4.25
CA PRO A 125 -2.13 -22.71 4.45
C PRO A 125 -0.88 -23.22 3.75
N GLU A 126 -0.45 -22.57 2.67
CA GLU A 126 0.80 -22.92 1.99
C GLU A 126 2.02 -22.47 2.81
N LYS A 127 1.96 -21.27 3.35
CA LYS A 127 3.07 -20.63 4.07
C LYS A 127 3.13 -21.05 5.55
N TYR A 128 1.98 -21.27 6.19
CA TYR A 128 1.90 -21.48 7.65
C TYR A 128 1.32 -22.85 7.99
N MET A 129 2.12 -23.70 8.65
CA MET A 129 1.68 -25.03 9.07
C MET A 129 0.41 -24.97 9.95
N MET A 130 0.34 -23.99 10.87
CA MET A 130 -0.82 -23.85 11.77
C MET A 130 -2.12 -23.57 11.01
N ALA A 131 -2.07 -22.80 9.92
CA ALA A 131 -3.22 -22.60 9.05
C ALA A 131 -3.55 -23.87 8.27
N ARG A 132 -2.55 -24.64 7.84
CA ARG A 132 -2.73 -25.92 7.13
C ARG A 132 -3.47 -26.94 7.99
N VAL A 133 -3.17 -27.03 9.28
CA VAL A 133 -3.88 -27.92 10.21
C VAL A 133 -5.18 -27.33 10.78
N GLY A 134 -5.64 -26.20 10.22
CA GLY A 134 -6.93 -25.59 10.56
C GLY A 134 -6.91 -24.59 11.70
N LEU A 135 -5.78 -24.43 12.41
CA LEU A 135 -5.65 -23.43 13.46
C LEU A 135 -5.43 -22.03 12.84
N PHE A 136 -6.28 -21.08 13.25
CA PHE A 136 -6.26 -19.71 12.73
C PHE A 136 -6.44 -19.59 11.20
N LYS A 137 -6.95 -20.64 10.54
CA LYS A 137 -7.20 -20.64 9.10
C LYS A 137 -8.20 -19.56 8.71
N PRO A 138 -7.85 -18.64 7.78
CA PRO A 138 -8.83 -17.75 7.19
C PRO A 138 -9.80 -18.55 6.31
N SER A 139 -11.05 -18.08 6.22
CA SER A 139 -12.06 -18.67 5.32
C SER A 139 -12.99 -17.60 4.81
N GLN A 140 -13.61 -17.83 3.65
CA GLN A 140 -14.58 -16.90 3.07
C GLN A 140 -15.70 -16.60 4.06
N GLU A 141 -16.22 -17.60 4.76
CA GLU A 141 -17.27 -17.42 5.77
C GLU A 141 -16.90 -16.38 6.86
N LYS A 142 -15.64 -16.35 7.28
CA LYS A 142 -15.17 -15.38 8.29
C LYS A 142 -15.11 -13.96 7.73
N PHE A 143 -14.77 -13.80 6.46
CA PHE A 143 -14.80 -12.51 5.77
C PHE A 143 -16.24 -12.05 5.56
N ASP A 144 -17.11 -12.92 5.06
CA ASP A 144 -18.54 -12.63 4.83
C ASP A 144 -19.27 -12.21 6.11
N LYS A 145 -18.95 -12.89 7.23
CA LYS A 145 -19.48 -12.52 8.56
C LYS A 145 -18.80 -11.26 9.15
N GLY A 146 -17.81 -10.69 8.50
CA GLY A 146 -17.06 -9.54 9.00
C GLY A 146 -16.30 -9.79 10.32
N THR A 147 -16.07 -11.06 10.69
CA THR A 147 -15.29 -11.43 11.87
C THR A 147 -13.79 -11.24 11.66
N VAL A 148 -13.38 -11.18 10.40
CA VAL A 148 -12.01 -10.92 9.96
C VAL A 148 -12.07 -9.88 8.83
N VAL A 149 -11.08 -9.02 8.76
CA VAL A 149 -10.91 -8.04 7.67
C VAL A 149 -9.50 -8.12 7.09
N VAL A 150 -9.36 -7.78 5.82
CA VAL A 150 -8.06 -7.64 5.17
C VAL A 150 -7.54 -6.24 5.41
N ILE A 151 -6.28 -6.14 5.78
CA ILE A 151 -5.50 -4.91 5.73
C ILE A 151 -4.53 -5.04 4.58
N LYS A 152 -4.66 -4.13 3.63
CA LYS A 152 -3.77 -3.94 2.50
C LYS A 152 -2.78 -2.83 2.84
N ILE A 153 -1.48 -3.09 2.72
CA ILE A 153 -0.42 -2.13 3.01
C ILE A 153 0.42 -1.96 1.75
N THR A 154 0.31 -0.79 1.13
CA THR A 154 1.12 -0.42 -0.03
C THR A 154 2.37 0.29 0.45
N PRO A 155 3.57 -0.24 0.20
CA PRO A 155 4.82 0.40 0.58
C PRO A 155 4.93 1.80 -0.05
N VAL A 156 5.39 2.77 0.74
CA VAL A 156 5.58 4.16 0.27
C VAL A 156 7.05 4.56 0.36
N ARG A 157 7.73 4.19 1.45
CA ARG A 157 9.10 4.59 1.70
C ARG A 157 9.80 3.62 2.65
N ASP A 158 11.07 3.30 2.36
CA ASP A 158 11.92 2.55 3.28
C ASP A 158 12.25 3.39 4.52
N LEU A 159 12.41 2.71 5.63
CA LEU A 159 12.76 3.30 6.91
C LEU A 159 14.08 2.69 7.41
N PRO A 160 15.24 3.07 6.82
CA PRO A 160 16.52 2.58 7.30
C PRO A 160 16.70 3.00 8.78
N ASP A 161 17.18 2.08 9.59
CA ASP A 161 17.49 2.28 11.02
C ASP A 161 16.32 2.76 11.89
N PHE A 162 15.07 2.63 11.42
CA PHE A 162 13.91 3.04 12.21
C PHE A 162 13.55 1.97 13.25
N THR A 163 13.53 2.39 14.50
CA THR A 163 13.29 1.48 15.62
C THR A 163 11.84 1.05 15.76
N SER A 164 11.61 -0.22 16.09
CA SER A 164 10.29 -0.78 16.42
C SER A 164 9.81 -0.42 17.83
N LYS A 165 10.60 0.33 18.62
CA LYS A 165 10.28 0.68 20.03
C LYS A 165 8.99 1.48 20.12
N PRO A 166 8.03 1.08 20.97
CA PRO A 166 6.79 1.82 21.17
C PRO A 166 7.06 3.21 21.77
N GLY A 167 6.22 4.18 21.43
CA GLY A 167 6.36 5.54 21.94
C GLY A 167 7.30 6.44 21.13
N THR A 168 8.01 5.89 20.13
CA THR A 168 8.75 6.70 19.16
C THR A 168 7.77 7.52 18.31
N THR A 169 8.11 8.76 17.97
CA THR A 169 7.33 9.57 17.04
C THR A 169 7.21 8.86 15.70
N ALA A 170 5.98 8.68 15.23
CA ALA A 170 5.73 7.98 13.97
C ALA A 170 6.26 8.81 12.79
N PRO A 171 6.89 8.16 11.80
CA PRO A 171 7.35 8.84 10.59
C PRO A 171 6.16 9.29 9.73
N SER A 172 6.35 10.38 9.00
CA SER A 172 5.35 10.85 8.03
C SER A 172 5.31 9.96 6.78
N LEU A 173 4.12 9.83 6.17
CA LEU A 173 3.98 9.25 4.82
C LEU A 173 4.52 10.17 3.73
N ALA A 174 4.72 11.45 4.00
CA ALA A 174 5.29 12.37 3.02
C ALA A 174 6.67 11.88 2.57
N PRO A 175 7.03 12.02 1.29
CA PRO A 175 8.38 11.74 0.83
C PRO A 175 9.37 12.58 1.64
N ALA A 176 10.56 12.04 1.89
CA ALA A 176 11.64 12.82 2.49
C ALA A 176 11.90 14.05 1.60
N ALA A 177 12.03 15.23 2.21
CA ALA A 177 12.42 16.42 1.45
C ALA A 177 13.75 16.13 0.74
N PRO A 178 13.92 16.53 -0.53
CA PRO A 178 15.22 16.42 -1.20
C PRO A 178 16.24 17.25 -0.42
N HIS A 179 17.36 16.62 -0.07
CA HIS A 179 18.53 17.27 0.54
C HIS A 179 19.34 17.99 -0.52
#